data_947ac97ae775d5cc9d1d621b7222ddab
#
_entry.id   947ac97ae775d5cc9d1d621b7222ddab
#
_cell.length_a   1.000
_cell.length_b   1.000
_cell.length_c   1.000
_cell.angle_alpha   90.00
_cell.angle_beta   90.00
_cell.angle_gamma   90.00
#
_symmetry.space_group_name_H-M   'P 1'
#
loop_
_entity.id
_entity.type
_entity.pdbx_description
1 polymer ?
#
loop_
_entity_poly.entity_id
_entity_poly.type
_entity_poly.pdbx_seq_one_letter_code
_entity_poly.pdbx_strand_id
1 'polypeptide(L)'
;KSRGLGDVYKRQDNKQHEIRTTINHLVENTKSYQLIKSVLGKNTKSAYQGRIYVDSKAQKTDGYQLSKAILLDETSEFNAKPELEIYADDVKCSHGSASGSLDDNSIFYLMSRGLNYKQAKGLLINGFLLDVIEKITDTEIKDVLKKMIGVKK
;
A
#
# COMPACT_ATOMS: atom_id res chain seq x y z
N LYS A 1 2.37 21.24 -1.20
CA LYS A 1 2.67 19.96 -0.52
C LYS A 1 1.59 18.97 -0.88
N SER A 2 1.88 17.99 -1.73
CA SER A 2 1.00 16.85 -1.94
C SER A 2 1.12 15.94 -0.72
N ARG A 3 0.01 15.64 -0.06
CA ARG A 3 -0.06 14.63 1.00
C ARG A 3 -0.30 13.28 0.35
N GLY A 4 0.48 12.26 0.71
CA GLY A 4 0.30 10.91 0.21
C GLY A 4 -1.08 10.36 0.60
N LEU A 5 -1.77 9.76 -0.38
CA LEU A 5 -2.96 8.98 -0.14
C LEU A 5 -2.53 7.54 0.18
N GLY A 6 -2.85 7.09 1.38
CA GLY A 6 -2.75 5.68 1.75
C GLY A 6 -4.13 5.06 1.73
N ASP A 7 -4.28 3.94 1.05
CA ASP A 7 -5.54 3.20 1.02
C ASP A 7 -5.34 1.81 1.62
N VAL A 8 -6.23 1.43 2.53
CA VAL A 8 -6.16 0.19 3.28
C VAL A 8 -7.42 -0.63 3.05
N TYR A 9 -7.30 -1.68 2.24
CA TYR A 9 -8.40 -2.64 2.06
C TYR A 9 -8.13 -3.91 2.88
N LYS A 10 -8.98 -4.12 3.90
CA LYS A 10 -8.94 -5.32 4.72
C LYS A 10 -10.02 -6.30 4.28
N ARG A 11 -9.57 -7.51 3.87
CA ARG A 11 -10.29 -8.78 3.79
C ARG A 11 -11.74 -8.68 3.27
N GLN A 12 -11.89 -8.81 1.98
CA GLN A 12 -13.18 -9.04 1.37
C GLN A 12 -13.08 -10.27 0.47
N ASP A 13 -13.83 -11.30 0.79
CA ASP A 13 -13.89 -12.52 -0.03
C ASP A 13 -14.85 -12.29 -1.22
N ASN A 14 -14.54 -12.92 -2.38
CA ASN A 14 -15.34 -12.87 -3.61
C ASN A 14 -15.60 -11.46 -4.17
N LYS A 15 -14.62 -10.56 -4.11
CA LYS A 15 -14.76 -9.18 -4.61
C LYS A 15 -13.66 -8.81 -5.60
N GLN A 16 -14.00 -7.82 -6.41
CA GLN A 16 -13.04 -7.15 -7.28
C GLN A 16 -12.91 -5.70 -6.85
N HIS A 17 -11.66 -5.23 -6.75
CA HIS A 17 -11.34 -3.85 -6.39
C HIS A 17 -10.39 -3.28 -7.41
N GLU A 18 -10.63 -2.04 -7.80
CA GLU A 18 -9.71 -1.28 -8.62
C GLU A 18 -9.43 0.06 -7.96
N ILE A 19 -8.14 0.38 -7.84
CA ILE A 19 -7.68 1.67 -7.36
C ILE A 19 -6.93 2.33 -8.51
N ARG A 20 -7.34 3.55 -8.87
CA ARG A 20 -6.63 4.38 -9.83
C ARG A 20 -6.19 5.67 -9.17
N THR A 21 -4.92 6.00 -9.33
CA THR A 21 -4.36 7.27 -8.84
C THR A 21 -3.63 7.98 -9.97
N THR A 22 -3.74 9.31 -10.01
CA THR A 22 -2.95 10.15 -10.91
C THR A 22 -2.36 11.30 -10.11
N ILE A 23 -1.06 11.48 -10.20
CA ILE A 23 -0.37 12.63 -9.62
C ILE A 23 0.32 13.38 -10.75
N ASN A 24 0.04 14.68 -10.84
CA ASN A 24 0.64 15.56 -11.83
C ASN A 24 1.59 16.55 -11.14
N HIS A 25 2.87 16.48 -11.51
CA HIS A 25 3.89 17.43 -11.15
C HIS A 25 3.99 18.46 -12.28
N LEU A 26 3.52 19.68 -12.03
CA LEU A 26 3.41 20.74 -13.04
C LEU A 26 4.41 21.87 -12.83
N VAL A 27 5.08 21.92 -11.69
CA VAL A 27 6.06 22.93 -11.32
C VAL A 27 7.28 22.27 -10.66
N GLU A 28 8.39 23.00 -10.65
CA GLU A 28 9.64 22.51 -10.07
C GLU A 28 9.60 22.29 -8.55
N ASN A 29 10.56 21.53 -8.02
CA ASN A 29 10.76 21.25 -6.60
C ASN A 29 9.56 20.61 -5.91
N THR A 30 8.78 19.80 -6.63
CA THR A 30 7.62 19.09 -6.08
C THR A 30 7.97 17.67 -5.62
N LYS A 31 7.22 17.19 -4.62
CA LYS A 31 7.38 15.83 -4.09
C LYS A 31 6.07 15.10 -3.98
N SER A 32 6.09 13.81 -4.29
CA SER A 32 4.95 12.92 -4.03
C SER A 32 5.43 11.55 -3.52
N TYR A 33 4.65 10.99 -2.61
CA TYR A 33 4.84 9.65 -2.12
C TYR A 33 3.50 8.92 -2.07
N GLN A 34 3.38 7.83 -2.80
CA GLN A 34 2.20 6.98 -2.83
C GLN A 34 2.54 5.62 -2.23
N LEU A 35 1.78 5.20 -1.23
CA LEU A 35 1.90 3.87 -0.63
C LEU A 35 0.53 3.20 -0.61
N ILE A 36 0.41 2.12 -1.37
CA ILE A 36 -0.80 1.30 -1.46
C ILE A 36 -0.49 -0.06 -0.84
N LYS A 37 -1.33 -0.50 0.11
CA LYS A 37 -1.24 -1.84 0.69
C LYS A 37 -2.59 -2.52 0.66
N SER A 38 -2.61 -3.75 0.17
CA SER A 38 -3.82 -4.56 0.03
C SER A 38 -3.65 -5.89 0.76
N VAL A 39 -4.73 -6.38 1.36
CA VAL A 39 -4.80 -7.73 1.94
C VAL A 39 -5.99 -8.45 1.32
N LEU A 40 -5.73 -9.46 0.52
CA LEU A 40 -6.68 -10.12 -0.33
C LEU A 40 -7.07 -11.48 0.24
N GLY A 41 -8.37 -11.68 0.46
CA GLY A 41 -8.96 -12.94 0.88
C GLY A 41 -9.29 -13.85 -0.30
N LYS A 42 -10.03 -14.92 -0.02
CA LYS A 42 -10.40 -15.93 -1.01
C LYS A 42 -11.19 -15.32 -2.18
N ASN A 43 -10.84 -15.75 -3.40
CA ASN A 43 -11.47 -15.33 -4.67
C ASN A 43 -11.52 -13.80 -4.86
N THR A 44 -10.57 -13.07 -4.28
CA THR A 44 -10.50 -11.61 -4.40
C THR A 44 -9.49 -11.21 -5.45
N LYS A 45 -9.88 -10.31 -6.34
CA LYS A 45 -9.00 -9.69 -7.32
C LYS A 45 -8.85 -8.21 -7.02
N SER A 46 -7.64 -7.71 -7.00
CA SER A 46 -7.36 -6.29 -6.83
C SER A 46 -6.42 -5.80 -7.93
N ALA A 47 -6.78 -4.67 -8.53
CA ALA A 47 -5.93 -3.98 -9.50
C ALA A 47 -5.57 -2.59 -8.97
N TYR A 48 -4.31 -2.23 -9.10
CA TYR A 48 -3.82 -0.90 -8.81
C TYR A 48 -3.19 -0.30 -10.07
N GLN A 49 -3.70 0.82 -10.53
CA GLN A 49 -3.15 1.61 -11.63
C GLN A 49 -2.75 2.98 -11.09
N GLY A 50 -1.46 3.26 -11.05
CA GLY A 50 -0.93 4.51 -10.56
C GLY A 50 -0.14 5.23 -11.65
N ARG A 51 -0.49 6.48 -11.96
CA ARG A 51 0.21 7.32 -12.91
C ARG A 51 0.90 8.48 -12.18
N ILE A 52 2.17 8.69 -12.48
CA ILE A 52 2.92 9.90 -12.13
C ILE A 52 3.25 10.61 -13.45
N TYR A 53 2.73 11.81 -13.62
CA TYR A 53 3.04 12.68 -14.73
C TYR A 53 3.97 13.81 -14.26
N VAL A 54 5.06 14.04 -14.98
CA VAL A 54 6.04 15.11 -14.69
C VAL A 54 6.20 15.99 -15.92
N ASP A 55 5.72 17.23 -15.83
CA ASP A 55 5.85 18.22 -16.90
C ASP A 55 7.32 18.60 -17.12
N SER A 56 7.67 19.03 -18.33
CA SER A 56 9.04 19.46 -18.68
C SER A 56 9.57 20.60 -17.80
N LYS A 57 8.70 21.42 -17.24
CA LYS A 57 9.04 22.49 -16.30
C LYS A 57 9.20 22.01 -14.86
N ALA A 58 8.73 20.79 -14.55
CA ALA A 58 8.74 20.25 -13.20
C ALA A 58 10.08 19.64 -12.82
N GLN A 59 11.16 20.40 -13.01
CA GLN A 59 12.50 19.99 -12.64
C GLN A 59 12.64 19.77 -11.11
N LYS A 60 13.56 18.93 -10.67
CA LYS A 60 13.79 18.56 -9.27
C LYS A 60 12.56 17.93 -8.59
N THR A 61 11.72 17.30 -9.39
CA THR A 61 10.62 16.47 -8.87
C THR A 61 11.17 15.21 -8.21
N ASP A 62 10.59 14.86 -7.04
CA ASP A 62 10.89 13.64 -6.30
C ASP A 62 9.58 12.85 -6.14
N GLY A 63 9.33 11.90 -7.05
CA GLY A 63 8.11 11.10 -7.14
C GLY A 63 8.36 9.64 -6.81
N TYR A 64 7.63 9.09 -5.82
CA TYR A 64 7.74 7.68 -5.46
C TYR A 64 6.38 7.01 -5.31
N GLN A 65 6.27 5.80 -5.85
CA GLN A 65 5.06 4.99 -5.81
C GLN A 65 5.40 3.57 -5.41
N LEU A 66 4.74 3.07 -4.35
CA LEU A 66 4.92 1.71 -3.87
C LEU A 66 3.57 1.03 -3.67
N SER A 67 3.38 -0.13 -4.30
CA SER A 67 2.22 -0.97 -4.08
C SER A 67 2.63 -2.34 -3.54
N LYS A 68 1.99 -2.78 -2.46
CA LYS A 68 2.24 -4.09 -1.85
C LYS A 68 0.95 -4.82 -1.54
N ALA A 69 0.93 -6.13 -1.75
CA ALA A 69 -0.22 -6.95 -1.40
C ALA A 69 0.17 -8.22 -0.65
N ILE A 70 -0.63 -8.56 0.36
CA ILE A 70 -0.62 -9.89 0.98
C ILE A 70 -1.78 -10.70 0.41
N LEU A 71 -1.46 -11.85 -0.19
CA LEU A 71 -2.40 -12.82 -0.70
C LEU A 71 -2.63 -13.86 0.40
N LEU A 72 -3.86 -13.94 0.91
CA LEU A 72 -4.23 -14.86 1.99
C LEU A 72 -4.73 -16.21 1.50
N ASP A 73 -4.91 -16.35 0.19
CA ASP A 73 -5.47 -17.52 -0.48
C ASP A 73 -4.92 -17.61 -1.90
N GLU A 74 -4.71 -18.83 -2.41
CA GLU A 74 -4.16 -19.10 -3.76
C GLU A 74 -5.07 -18.58 -4.88
N THR A 75 -6.36 -18.39 -4.59
CA THR A 75 -7.35 -17.84 -5.54
C THR A 75 -7.38 -16.32 -5.57
N SER A 76 -6.58 -15.65 -4.75
CA SER A 76 -6.47 -14.20 -4.74
C SER A 76 -5.43 -13.71 -5.73
N GLU A 77 -5.71 -12.55 -6.35
CA GLU A 77 -4.89 -11.98 -7.42
C GLU A 77 -4.68 -10.48 -7.19
N PHE A 78 -3.43 -10.05 -7.33
CA PHE A 78 -3.07 -8.63 -7.28
C PHE A 78 -2.33 -8.22 -8.54
N ASN A 79 -2.91 -7.27 -9.28
CA ASN A 79 -2.34 -6.69 -10.48
C ASN A 79 -1.95 -5.23 -10.24
N ALA A 80 -0.66 -4.92 -10.35
CA ALA A 80 -0.16 -3.55 -10.28
C ALA A 80 0.31 -3.07 -11.64
N LYS A 81 -0.18 -1.90 -12.05
CA LYS A 81 0.21 -1.22 -13.29
C LYS A 81 0.70 0.20 -12.96
N PRO A 82 1.96 0.36 -12.55
CA PRO A 82 2.56 1.66 -12.38
C PRO A 82 2.90 2.29 -13.73
N GLU A 83 2.59 3.58 -13.91
CA GLU A 83 2.88 4.36 -15.11
C GLU A 83 3.67 5.61 -14.72
N LEU A 84 4.81 5.84 -15.39
CA LEU A 84 5.62 7.03 -15.25
C LEU A 84 5.72 7.74 -16.59
N GLU A 85 5.19 8.95 -16.66
CA GLU A 85 5.32 9.84 -17.83
C GLU A 85 6.15 11.05 -17.43
N ILE A 86 7.41 11.05 -17.83
CA ILE A 86 8.40 12.02 -17.37
C ILE A 86 8.93 12.80 -18.55
N TYR A 87 8.74 14.11 -18.53
CA TYR A 87 9.19 15.05 -19.57
C TYR A 87 10.27 16.04 -19.08
N ALA A 88 10.73 15.89 -17.81
CA ALA A 88 11.81 16.68 -17.22
C ALA A 88 13.05 15.79 -17.02
N ASP A 89 14.25 16.40 -17.10
CA ASP A 89 15.53 15.68 -17.08
C ASP A 89 16.10 15.51 -15.65
N ASP A 90 15.99 16.55 -14.81
CA ASP A 90 16.51 16.56 -13.44
C ASP A 90 15.42 16.13 -12.45
N VAL A 91 15.15 14.83 -12.37
CA VAL A 91 14.11 14.28 -11.49
C VAL A 91 14.53 12.98 -10.82
N LYS A 92 13.89 12.65 -9.71
CA LYS A 92 13.99 11.36 -9.02
C LYS A 92 12.59 10.75 -8.99
N CYS A 93 12.31 9.88 -9.96
CA CYS A 93 11.02 9.20 -10.04
C CYS A 93 11.24 7.69 -10.06
N SER A 94 10.54 7.00 -9.17
CA SER A 94 10.62 5.55 -9.09
C SER A 94 9.33 4.91 -8.64
N HIS A 95 9.16 3.65 -8.96
CA HIS A 95 8.05 2.83 -8.49
C HIS A 95 8.52 1.46 -8.03
N GLY A 96 7.71 0.83 -7.19
CA GLY A 96 7.90 -0.54 -6.76
C GLY A 96 6.55 -1.25 -6.63
N SER A 97 6.54 -2.55 -6.91
CA SER A 97 5.38 -3.40 -6.66
C SER A 97 5.83 -4.76 -6.14
N ALA A 98 5.11 -5.29 -5.14
CA ALA A 98 5.35 -6.62 -4.63
C ALA A 98 4.05 -7.26 -4.13
N SER A 99 3.88 -8.54 -4.38
CA SER A 99 2.81 -9.33 -3.78
C SER A 99 3.36 -10.69 -3.32
N GLY A 100 2.78 -11.24 -2.28
CA GLY A 100 3.17 -12.53 -1.77
C GLY A 100 2.25 -13.02 -0.66
N SER A 101 2.44 -14.27 -0.25
CA SER A 101 1.77 -14.85 0.92
C SER A 101 2.37 -14.33 2.22
N LEU A 102 1.72 -14.66 3.34
CA LEU A 102 2.35 -14.50 4.65
C LEU A 102 3.53 -15.47 4.78
N ASP A 103 4.59 -14.99 5.42
CA ASP A 103 5.76 -15.82 5.70
C ASP A 103 5.45 -16.87 6.79
N ASP A 104 5.54 -18.14 6.43
CA ASP A 104 5.25 -19.26 7.31
C ASP A 104 6.21 -19.34 8.49
N ASN A 105 7.48 -18.94 8.33
CA ASN A 105 8.45 -18.90 9.41
C ASN A 105 8.06 -17.84 10.46
N SER A 106 7.57 -16.70 10.03
CA SER A 106 7.05 -15.66 10.92
C SER A 106 5.81 -16.14 11.69
N ILE A 107 4.91 -16.87 11.02
CA ILE A 107 3.74 -17.48 11.69
C ILE A 107 4.21 -18.51 12.71
N PHE A 108 5.10 -19.41 12.33
CA PHE A 108 5.63 -20.43 13.22
C PHE A 108 6.33 -19.82 14.45
N TYR A 109 7.17 -18.80 14.23
CA TYR A 109 7.82 -18.08 15.31
C TYR A 109 6.82 -17.50 16.32
N LEU A 110 5.77 -16.83 15.84
CA LEU A 110 4.73 -16.26 16.71
C LEU A 110 3.96 -17.35 17.47
N MET A 111 3.68 -18.47 16.81
CA MET A 111 3.03 -19.62 17.46
C MET A 111 3.92 -20.23 18.53
N SER A 112 5.23 -20.33 18.34
CA SER A 112 6.18 -20.81 19.35
C SER A 112 6.27 -19.87 20.57
N ARG A 113 5.81 -18.62 20.43
CA ARG A 113 5.69 -17.65 21.51
C ARG A 113 4.30 -17.63 22.19
N GLY A 114 3.45 -18.62 21.89
CA GLY A 114 2.18 -18.84 22.56
C GLY A 114 0.96 -18.26 21.86
N LEU A 115 1.08 -17.67 20.66
CA LEU A 115 -0.07 -17.25 19.87
C LEU A 115 -0.66 -18.46 19.13
N ASN A 116 -1.99 -18.53 19.04
CA ASN A 116 -2.58 -19.46 18.09
C ASN A 116 -2.46 -18.94 16.64
N TYR A 117 -2.68 -19.81 15.66
CA TYR A 117 -2.53 -19.48 14.24
C TYR A 117 -3.31 -18.23 13.83
N LYS A 118 -4.57 -18.08 14.28
CA LYS A 118 -5.43 -16.93 13.96
C LYS A 118 -4.86 -15.63 14.53
N GLN A 119 -4.32 -15.67 15.74
CA GLN A 119 -3.68 -14.52 16.38
C GLN A 119 -2.38 -14.14 15.66
N ALA A 120 -1.52 -15.12 15.36
CA ALA A 120 -0.27 -14.89 14.62
C ALA A 120 -0.53 -14.26 13.25
N LYS A 121 -1.44 -14.85 12.48
CA LYS A 121 -1.87 -14.32 11.18
C LYS A 121 -2.43 -12.90 11.28
N GLY A 122 -3.30 -12.65 12.27
CA GLY A 122 -3.88 -11.34 12.51
C GLY A 122 -2.82 -10.28 12.87
N LEU A 123 -1.83 -10.66 13.68
CA LEU A 123 -0.74 -9.76 14.07
C LEU A 123 0.11 -9.33 12.87
N LEU A 124 0.49 -10.28 12.00
CA LEU A 124 1.27 -9.98 10.79
C LEU A 124 0.49 -9.07 9.82
N ILE A 125 -0.79 -9.35 9.59
CA ILE A 125 -1.66 -8.53 8.75
C ILE A 125 -1.79 -7.11 9.32
N ASN A 126 -2.04 -6.98 10.61
CA ASN A 126 -2.16 -5.68 11.25
C ASN A 126 -0.85 -4.89 11.19
N GLY A 127 0.30 -5.53 11.43
CA GLY A 127 1.62 -4.90 11.28
C GLY A 127 1.87 -4.40 9.86
N PHE A 128 1.49 -5.19 8.85
CA PHE A 128 1.60 -4.79 7.45
C PHE A 128 0.75 -3.54 7.14
N LEU A 129 -0.48 -3.47 7.63
CA LEU A 129 -1.39 -2.34 7.41
C LEU A 129 -1.02 -1.11 8.25
N LEU A 130 -0.52 -1.33 9.48
CA LEU A 130 -0.08 -0.24 10.36
C LEU A 130 1.00 0.64 9.75
N ASP A 131 1.91 0.07 8.95
CA ASP A 131 2.96 0.87 8.28
C ASP A 131 2.41 2.00 7.39
N VAL A 132 1.23 1.83 6.79
CA VAL A 132 0.55 2.92 6.06
C VAL A 132 -0.06 3.93 7.04
N ILE A 133 -0.75 3.43 8.07
CA ILE A 133 -1.48 4.25 9.03
C ILE A 133 -0.51 5.14 9.82
N GLU A 134 0.67 4.61 10.17
CA GLU A 134 1.67 5.38 10.93
C GLU A 134 2.27 6.57 10.14
N LYS A 135 2.17 6.56 8.81
CA LYS A 135 2.59 7.70 7.96
C LYS A 135 1.59 8.86 7.95
N ILE A 136 0.39 8.65 8.48
CA ILE A 136 -0.63 9.70 8.61
C ILE A 136 -0.26 10.59 9.79
N THR A 137 -0.24 11.90 9.57
CA THR A 137 0.13 12.88 10.61
C THR A 137 -1.02 13.24 11.54
N ASP A 138 -2.25 13.11 11.06
CA ASP A 138 -3.47 13.40 11.83
C ASP A 138 -3.77 12.25 12.79
N THR A 139 -3.77 12.55 14.08
CA THR A 139 -3.94 11.56 15.16
C THR A 139 -5.36 11.01 15.23
N GLU A 140 -6.37 11.83 14.93
CA GLU A 140 -7.77 11.39 14.99
C GLU A 140 -8.06 10.41 13.85
N ILE A 141 -7.64 10.74 12.63
CA ILE A 141 -7.76 9.86 11.48
C ILE A 141 -6.99 8.55 11.72
N LYS A 142 -5.78 8.64 12.26
CA LYS A 142 -4.96 7.48 12.60
C LYS A 142 -5.67 6.54 13.58
N ASP A 143 -6.26 7.07 14.64
CA ASP A 143 -6.99 6.29 15.64
C ASP A 143 -8.25 5.62 15.07
N VAL A 144 -8.99 6.33 14.21
CA VAL A 144 -10.14 5.76 13.50
C VAL A 144 -9.70 4.58 12.63
N LEU A 145 -8.66 4.74 11.84
CA LEU A 145 -8.14 3.69 10.96
C LEU A 145 -7.60 2.48 11.73
N LYS A 146 -6.89 2.71 12.85
CA LYS A 146 -6.44 1.62 13.74
C LYS A 146 -7.62 0.79 14.26
N LYS A 147 -8.71 1.43 14.67
CA LYS A 147 -9.92 0.74 15.10
C LYS A 147 -10.54 -0.08 13.97
N MET A 148 -10.60 0.48 12.74
CA MET A 148 -11.15 -0.21 11.57
C MET A 148 -10.40 -1.50 11.23
N ILE A 149 -9.07 -1.54 11.38
CA ILE A 149 -8.27 -2.75 11.16
C ILE A 149 -8.22 -3.68 12.38
N GLY A 150 -8.88 -3.30 13.50
CA GLY A 150 -8.98 -4.10 14.71
C GLY A 150 -7.74 -4.06 15.60
N VAL A 151 -6.92 -3.02 15.50
CA VAL A 151 -5.85 -2.74 16.47
C VAL A 151 -6.48 -2.01 17.64
N LYS A 152 -6.44 -2.65 18.80
CA LYS A 152 -6.83 -2.01 20.08
C LYS A 152 -5.66 -1.16 20.59
N LYS A 153 -6.00 -0.07 21.25
CA LYS A 153 -5.02 0.73 22.02
C LYS A 153 -4.39 -0.11 23.10
#